data_7d87fa2e6c04d6ea455a5a0b92f3899c
#
_entry.id   7d87fa2e6c04d6ea455a5a0b92f3899c
#
_cell.length_a   1.000
_cell.length_b   1.000
_cell.length_c   1.000
_cell.angle_alpha   90.00
_cell.angle_beta   90.00
_cell.angle_gamma   90.00
#
_symmetry.space_group_name_H-M   'P 1'
#
loop_
_entity.id
_entity.type
_entity.pdbx_description
1 polymer ?
#
loop_
_entity_poly.entity_id
_entity_poly.type
_entity_poly.pdbx_seq_one_letter_code
_entity_poly.pdbx_strand_id
1 'polypeptide(L)'
;DYETFFITVIAPAPKNLTAKPNCTSMELKWDAALCNPAGNALQGYRIYRKIGCDTNIPGFCETGMPSSWGYSLIASVLSNDTDYIDNNGGSGLVHGFIYAYRVVAHYLDGAQSYVSGPACNKLVRDVPIITNVDVLSTGTSGAINVKWLKPLADSILGFDTLNNPGPYTFELYRCAGYCNPTVPPIASFTSPFFATLNTTSYIDTPLATSSTAFTYRVDLRHGAFTAPCPAQKASSVFLSCTPNDNVIQLTWQTNVPWTNYQYDIYKFDGTVWNLIGSTASQTFTDTGLVNGATYCYKVKSIGAYPDATLPAPLINWSQELCCVPVDLTPPCAVTLAVDSSCDLSQNILTWNNPNNSCCDDAIYYILYFMPVEDGDFSVLDTIYDINAPLFLDDSLLSIAGCYAVTSVDSFGNESAFSNLVCVDNCPYYELPNVFTPNGDGSNDFFTPLKPYKYVKDIDIRIYNRWGNEMFRTTDPKIMWDGTSAQTKMLCSDGVYYYVCIVNDIRLKGIIPRVLKGNVHLLSK
;
A
#
# COMPACT_ATOMS: atom_id res chain seq x y z
N ASP A 1 -50.70 40.69 20.67
CA ASP A 1 -49.46 40.18 20.07
C ASP A 1 -48.42 40.11 21.16
N TYR A 2 -47.93 38.89 21.47
CA TYR A 2 -46.82 38.70 22.37
C TYR A 2 -45.58 38.55 21.49
N GLU A 3 -44.68 39.52 21.54
CA GLU A 3 -43.35 39.37 20.95
C GLU A 3 -42.46 38.61 21.94
N THR A 4 -41.92 37.49 21.48
CA THR A 4 -40.99 36.67 22.28
C THR A 4 -39.56 37.22 22.09
N PHE A 5 -39.01 37.84 23.10
CA PHE A 5 -37.62 38.27 23.11
C PHE A 5 -36.72 37.17 23.68
N PHE A 6 -35.70 36.78 22.94
CA PHE A 6 -34.64 35.94 23.45
C PHE A 6 -33.54 36.80 24.04
N ILE A 7 -33.35 36.71 25.34
CA ILE A 7 -32.24 37.40 26.04
C ILE A 7 -31.10 36.37 26.15
N THR A 8 -30.02 36.58 25.42
CA THR A 8 -28.80 35.80 25.59
C THR A 8 -27.92 36.42 26.69
N VAL A 9 -27.78 35.72 27.79
CA VAL A 9 -26.86 36.12 28.85
C VAL A 9 -25.44 35.72 28.46
N ILE A 10 -24.55 36.68 28.22
CA ILE A 10 -23.19 36.47 27.84
C ILE A 10 -22.30 36.46 29.09
N ALA A 11 -21.48 35.43 29.25
CA ALA A 11 -20.54 35.33 30.34
C ALA A 11 -19.38 36.34 30.15
N PRO A 12 -18.89 36.97 31.22
CA PRO A 12 -17.74 37.87 31.15
C PRO A 12 -16.48 37.13 30.72
N ALA A 13 -15.56 37.89 30.11
CA ALA A 13 -14.24 37.37 29.73
C ALA A 13 -13.44 36.85 30.95
N PRO A 14 -12.65 35.77 30.80
CA PRO A 14 -11.62 35.45 31.79
C PRO A 14 -10.69 36.63 32.01
N LYS A 15 -10.35 36.91 33.27
CA LYS A 15 -9.57 38.08 33.66
C LYS A 15 -8.13 37.72 34.02
N ASN A 16 -7.28 38.74 34.09
CA ASN A 16 -5.90 38.66 34.56
C ASN A 16 -5.06 37.62 33.84
N LEU A 17 -5.34 37.41 32.54
CA LEU A 17 -4.51 36.53 31.72
C LEU A 17 -3.09 37.10 31.66
N THR A 18 -2.13 36.27 32.04
CA THR A 18 -0.68 36.54 31.97
C THR A 18 0.01 35.51 31.10
N ALA A 19 1.11 35.92 30.48
CA ALA A 19 1.98 35.04 29.70
C ALA A 19 3.43 35.28 30.16
N LYS A 20 4.06 34.24 30.74
CA LYS A 20 5.43 34.30 31.22
C LYS A 20 6.30 33.37 30.40
N PRO A 21 7.38 33.87 29.77
CA PRO A 21 8.30 33.05 29.01
C PRO A 21 9.08 32.10 29.94
N ASN A 22 9.23 30.85 29.51
CA ASN A 22 10.04 29.85 30.18
C ASN A 22 10.69 28.93 29.13
N CYS A 23 11.98 29.15 28.88
CA CYS A 23 12.74 28.40 27.88
C CYS A 23 12.08 28.45 26.49
N THR A 24 11.61 27.32 26.00
CA THR A 24 10.89 27.15 24.72
C THR A 24 9.37 27.06 24.92
N SER A 25 8.87 27.53 26.04
CA SER A 25 7.45 27.50 26.41
C SER A 25 6.96 28.82 26.96
N MET A 26 5.64 28.96 27.03
CA MET A 26 4.99 30.11 27.65
C MET A 26 4.04 29.60 28.74
N GLU A 27 4.27 30.01 29.97
CA GLU A 27 3.38 29.74 31.10
C GLU A 27 2.25 30.77 31.11
N LEU A 28 1.02 30.30 30.97
CA LEU A 28 -0.19 31.12 31.00
C LEU A 28 -0.90 30.93 32.32
N LYS A 29 -1.44 32.03 32.89
CA LYS A 29 -2.31 31.99 34.07
C LYS A 29 -3.44 32.99 33.92
N TRP A 30 -4.63 32.63 34.39
CA TRP A 30 -5.81 33.50 34.39
C TRP A 30 -6.67 33.24 35.63
N ASP A 31 -7.60 34.15 35.90
CA ASP A 31 -8.54 33.96 36.99
C ASP A 31 -9.68 33.03 36.55
N ALA A 32 -10.20 32.21 37.49
CA ALA A 32 -11.37 31.40 37.26
C ALA A 32 -12.57 32.26 36.81
N ALA A 33 -13.37 31.74 35.88
CA ALA A 33 -14.57 32.42 35.43
C ALA A 33 -15.57 32.61 36.59
N LEU A 34 -16.03 33.86 36.79
CA LEU A 34 -16.92 34.20 37.88
C LEU A 34 -18.38 33.77 37.67
N CYS A 35 -18.76 33.42 36.45
CA CYS A 35 -20.10 33.03 36.07
C CYS A 35 -20.19 31.49 36.01
N ASN A 36 -20.99 30.92 36.92
CA ASN A 36 -21.36 29.49 36.89
C ASN A 36 -22.87 29.40 37.17
N PRO A 37 -23.73 29.75 36.18
CA PRO A 37 -25.16 29.79 36.37
C PRO A 37 -25.72 28.40 36.67
N ALA A 38 -26.73 28.35 37.54
CA ALA A 38 -27.41 27.11 37.86
C ALA A 38 -28.02 26.47 36.58
N GLY A 39 -27.62 25.22 36.27
CA GLY A 39 -28.07 24.48 35.11
C GLY A 39 -27.19 24.61 33.85
N ASN A 40 -26.21 25.50 33.86
CA ASN A 40 -25.23 25.65 32.76
C ASN A 40 -23.81 25.69 33.31
N ALA A 41 -23.25 24.55 33.66
CA ALA A 41 -21.95 24.45 34.29
C ALA A 41 -20.81 24.86 33.34
N LEU A 42 -19.80 25.52 33.86
CA LEU A 42 -18.56 25.78 33.16
C LEU A 42 -17.87 24.47 32.83
N GLN A 43 -17.68 24.17 31.55
CA GLN A 43 -16.96 22.98 31.09
C GLN A 43 -15.44 23.15 31.14
N GLY A 44 -14.96 24.35 30.78
CA GLY A 44 -13.53 24.62 30.73
C GLY A 44 -13.17 25.86 29.97
N TYR A 45 -11.92 25.92 29.56
CA TYR A 45 -11.35 27.05 28.85
C TYR A 45 -10.72 26.64 27.54
N ARG A 46 -10.90 27.46 26.49
CA ARG A 46 -10.21 27.36 25.20
C ARG A 46 -9.11 28.39 25.13
N ILE A 47 -7.91 27.93 24.83
CA ILE A 47 -6.70 28.76 24.79
C ILE A 47 -6.30 28.94 23.33
N TYR A 48 -6.10 30.21 22.97
CA TYR A 48 -5.79 30.62 21.60
C TYR A 48 -4.45 31.34 21.56
N ARG A 49 -3.68 31.12 20.50
CA ARG A 49 -2.37 31.70 20.26
C ARG A 49 -2.27 32.30 18.87
N LYS A 50 -1.52 33.43 18.74
CA LYS A 50 -0.98 33.90 17.46
C LYS A 50 0.42 34.49 17.65
N ILE A 51 1.12 34.69 16.52
CA ILE A 51 2.37 35.47 16.50
C ILE A 51 2.03 36.95 16.30
N GLY A 52 2.75 37.82 17.05
CA GLY A 52 2.47 39.24 17.12
C GLY A 52 1.38 39.58 18.14
N CYS A 53 1.49 40.75 18.76
CA CYS A 53 0.52 41.27 19.71
C CYS A 53 -0.54 42.11 19.00
N ASP A 54 -1.75 42.13 19.52
CA ASP A 54 -2.84 43.02 19.07
C ASP A 54 -3.57 43.64 20.25
N THR A 55 -4.36 44.66 19.95
CA THR A 55 -5.23 45.37 20.89
C THR A 55 -6.70 45.23 20.55
N ASN A 56 -7.08 44.17 19.77
CA ASN A 56 -8.45 43.96 19.36
C ASN A 56 -9.38 43.79 20.56
N ILE A 57 -10.54 44.43 20.48
CA ILE A 57 -11.60 44.36 21.48
C ILE A 57 -12.81 43.69 20.81
N PRO A 58 -13.47 42.71 21.46
CA PRO A 58 -14.65 42.07 20.89
C PRO A 58 -15.79 43.07 20.75
N GLY A 59 -16.58 42.93 19.69
CA GLY A 59 -17.80 43.70 19.48
C GLY A 59 -18.85 43.44 20.55
N PHE A 60 -19.82 44.31 20.63
CA PHE A 60 -20.97 44.11 21.52
C PHE A 60 -21.73 42.82 21.14
N CYS A 61 -21.93 41.94 22.09
CA CYS A 61 -22.52 40.60 21.90
C CYS A 61 -21.66 39.59 21.06
N GLU A 62 -20.41 39.88 20.78
CA GLU A 62 -19.51 38.95 20.07
C GLU A 62 -18.81 38.03 21.07
N THR A 63 -19.29 36.77 21.17
CA THR A 63 -18.75 35.76 22.09
C THR A 63 -17.76 34.83 21.38
N GLY A 64 -16.87 34.22 22.17
CA GLY A 64 -15.83 33.36 21.64
C GLY A 64 -14.66 34.11 21.00
N MET A 65 -13.85 33.40 20.23
CA MET A 65 -12.70 33.95 19.51
C MET A 65 -13.09 34.31 18.08
N PRO A 66 -13.08 35.62 17.69
CA PRO A 66 -13.36 36.03 16.32
C PRO A 66 -12.33 35.44 15.33
N SER A 67 -12.78 34.77 14.29
CA SER A 67 -11.91 34.12 13.30
C SER A 67 -11.03 35.12 12.52
N SER A 68 -11.51 36.37 12.37
CA SER A 68 -10.80 37.44 11.68
C SER A 68 -9.55 37.92 12.41
N TRP A 69 -9.35 37.58 13.69
CA TRP A 69 -8.20 38.02 14.48
C TRP A 69 -6.94 37.17 14.27
N GLY A 70 -7.03 36.05 13.55
CA GLY A 70 -5.90 35.21 13.18
C GLY A 70 -5.31 34.38 14.34
N TYR A 71 -6.10 34.13 15.39
CA TYR A 71 -5.71 33.22 16.46
C TYR A 71 -6.04 31.78 16.13
N SER A 72 -5.16 30.87 16.51
CA SER A 72 -5.39 29.41 16.42
C SER A 72 -5.68 28.84 17.81
N LEU A 73 -6.67 27.93 17.89
CA LEU A 73 -6.92 27.14 19.11
C LEU A 73 -5.74 26.19 19.34
N ILE A 74 -5.11 26.27 20.51
CA ILE A 74 -3.95 25.43 20.87
C ILE A 74 -4.26 24.42 21.95
N ALA A 75 -5.26 24.68 22.80
CA ALA A 75 -5.68 23.75 23.85
C ALA A 75 -7.10 24.02 24.32
N SER A 76 -7.71 22.96 24.90
CA SER A 76 -8.91 23.06 25.73
C SER A 76 -8.61 22.37 27.06
N VAL A 77 -8.85 23.08 28.18
CA VAL A 77 -8.59 22.60 29.53
C VAL A 77 -9.88 22.56 30.35
N LEU A 78 -9.88 21.83 31.47
CA LEU A 78 -11.07 21.66 32.31
C LEU A 78 -11.40 22.92 33.11
N SER A 79 -12.60 22.99 33.67
CA SER A 79 -13.09 24.16 34.43
C SER A 79 -12.25 24.53 35.68
N ASN A 80 -11.54 23.54 36.23
CA ASN A 80 -10.68 23.76 37.40
C ASN A 80 -9.27 24.23 37.03
N ASP A 81 -8.90 24.14 35.75
CA ASP A 81 -7.57 24.54 35.29
C ASP A 81 -7.58 26.06 34.97
N THR A 82 -6.74 26.78 35.64
CA THR A 82 -6.55 28.26 35.44
C THR A 82 -5.14 28.58 34.99
N ASP A 83 -4.40 27.60 34.56
CA ASP A 83 -3.06 27.72 34.00
C ASP A 83 -2.87 26.75 32.82
N TYR A 84 -1.91 27.05 31.98
CA TYR A 84 -1.53 26.19 30.83
C TYR A 84 -0.08 26.51 30.45
N ILE A 85 0.67 25.46 30.08
CA ILE A 85 2.02 25.61 29.52
C ILE A 85 1.96 25.35 28.04
N ASP A 86 2.13 26.39 27.23
CA ASP A 86 2.27 26.24 25.78
C ASP A 86 3.72 25.88 25.43
N ASN A 87 3.94 24.63 25.12
CA ASN A 87 5.22 24.09 24.65
C ASN A 87 5.15 23.65 23.18
N ASN A 88 4.14 24.09 22.44
CA ASN A 88 3.90 23.75 21.04
C ASN A 88 3.84 22.24 20.79
N GLY A 89 3.08 21.52 21.63
CA GLY A 89 2.95 20.06 21.53
C GLY A 89 4.26 19.30 21.79
N GLY A 90 5.17 19.88 22.59
CA GLY A 90 6.49 19.31 22.90
C GLY A 90 7.61 19.70 21.93
N SER A 91 7.28 20.40 20.83
CA SER A 91 8.28 20.89 19.86
C SER A 91 8.99 22.18 20.31
N GLY A 92 8.45 22.86 21.30
CA GLY A 92 8.89 24.16 21.78
C GLY A 92 8.42 25.34 20.92
N LEU A 93 8.35 26.49 21.54
CA LEU A 93 8.11 27.79 20.89
C LEU A 93 9.40 28.36 20.33
N VAL A 94 9.31 29.11 19.24
CA VAL A 94 10.49 29.70 18.57
C VAL A 94 10.94 30.99 19.28
N HIS A 95 12.23 31.08 19.55
CA HIS A 95 12.83 32.26 20.14
C HIS A 95 12.79 33.48 19.19
N GLY A 96 12.67 34.68 19.76
CA GLY A 96 12.62 35.93 19.01
C GLY A 96 11.23 36.42 18.66
N PHE A 97 10.17 35.61 18.86
CA PHE A 97 8.79 35.99 18.57
C PHE A 97 8.06 36.52 19.79
N ILE A 98 7.16 37.47 19.53
CA ILE A 98 6.10 37.84 20.46
C ILE A 98 4.93 36.89 20.22
N TYR A 99 4.51 36.22 21.25
CA TYR A 99 3.30 35.37 21.24
C TYR A 99 2.19 36.11 21.99
N ALA A 100 1.02 36.18 21.36
CA ALA A 100 -0.19 36.70 21.96
C ALA A 100 -1.13 35.53 22.28
N TYR A 101 -1.68 35.57 23.48
CA TYR A 101 -2.62 34.59 23.99
C TYR A 101 -3.93 35.21 24.39
N ARG A 102 -5.00 34.46 24.20
CA ARG A 102 -6.34 34.80 24.67
C ARG A 102 -7.04 33.55 25.15
N VAL A 103 -7.96 33.69 26.09
CA VAL A 103 -8.72 32.60 26.71
C VAL A 103 -10.21 32.91 26.62
N VAL A 104 -10.99 31.86 26.34
CA VAL A 104 -12.45 31.89 26.27
C VAL A 104 -13.01 30.78 27.16
N ALA A 105 -13.91 31.11 28.10
CA ALA A 105 -14.64 30.11 28.86
C ALA A 105 -15.77 29.51 28.02
N HIS A 106 -15.99 28.20 28.12
CA HIS A 106 -17.08 27.50 27.43
C HIS A 106 -17.92 26.66 28.39
N TYR A 107 -19.21 26.59 28.11
CA TYR A 107 -20.24 26.07 28.98
C TYR A 107 -20.92 24.83 28.38
N LEU A 108 -21.66 24.12 29.21
CA LEU A 108 -22.29 22.83 28.87
C LEU A 108 -23.28 22.90 27.71
N ASP A 109 -23.99 24.03 27.56
CA ASP A 109 -24.94 24.31 26.47
C ASP A 109 -24.27 24.77 25.17
N GLY A 110 -22.91 24.84 25.13
CA GLY A 110 -22.14 25.34 24.00
C GLY A 110 -21.94 26.87 24.01
N ALA A 111 -22.50 27.60 24.97
CA ALA A 111 -22.25 29.04 25.12
C ALA A 111 -20.77 29.33 25.39
N GLN A 112 -20.32 30.51 24.97
CA GLN A 112 -18.96 30.99 25.17
C GLN A 112 -18.97 32.37 25.82
N SER A 113 -17.97 32.65 26.65
CA SER A 113 -17.74 33.98 27.20
C SER A 113 -17.24 34.94 26.13
N TYR A 114 -17.18 36.24 26.48
CA TYR A 114 -16.28 37.15 25.77
C TYR A 114 -14.84 36.64 25.87
N VAL A 115 -14.04 36.91 24.81
CA VAL A 115 -12.61 36.61 24.80
C VAL A 115 -11.84 37.49 25.79
N SER A 116 -10.85 36.95 26.47
CA SER A 116 -9.97 37.73 27.38
C SER A 116 -9.23 38.84 26.66
N GLY A 117 -8.74 39.81 27.39
CA GLY A 117 -7.67 40.70 26.92
C GLY A 117 -6.46 39.89 26.43
N PRO A 118 -5.62 40.45 25.53
CA PRO A 118 -4.42 39.78 25.10
C PRO A 118 -3.36 39.75 26.20
N ALA A 119 -2.72 38.58 26.39
CA ALA A 119 -1.47 38.48 27.12
C ALA A 119 -0.34 38.26 26.12
N CYS A 120 0.57 39.22 26.01
CA CYS A 120 1.65 39.16 25.04
C CYS A 120 3.00 39.10 25.77
N ASN A 121 3.85 38.17 25.32
CA ASN A 121 5.23 38.17 25.78
C ASN A 121 6.16 37.60 24.68
N LYS A 122 7.45 37.87 24.82
CA LYS A 122 8.49 37.53 23.85
C LYS A 122 9.41 36.44 24.41
N LEU A 123 9.69 35.39 23.60
CA LEU A 123 10.85 34.55 23.83
C LEU A 123 12.09 35.24 23.24
N VAL A 124 13.02 35.60 24.08
CA VAL A 124 14.24 36.33 23.69
C VAL A 124 15.19 35.45 22.88
N ARG A 125 16.09 36.05 22.06
CA ARG A 125 17.10 35.33 21.25
C ARG A 125 18.36 35.04 22.07
N ASP A 126 18.20 34.26 23.13
CA ASP A 126 19.27 33.89 24.06
C ASP A 126 19.89 32.50 23.78
N VAL A 127 19.33 31.75 22.80
CA VAL A 127 19.82 30.46 22.37
C VAL A 127 20.20 30.43 20.88
N PRO A 128 21.07 29.50 20.42
CA PRO A 128 21.35 29.33 19.00
C PRO A 128 20.11 28.94 18.22
N ILE A 129 19.96 29.45 17.00
CA ILE A 129 18.84 29.17 16.11
C ILE A 129 19.35 28.38 14.88
N ILE A 130 18.99 27.11 14.72
CA ILE A 130 19.38 26.33 13.56
C ILE A 130 18.68 26.87 12.32
N THR A 131 19.43 27.04 11.23
CA THR A 131 18.92 27.52 9.94
C THR A 131 18.98 26.47 8.83
N ASN A 132 19.93 25.51 8.93
CA ASN A 132 20.10 24.50 7.92
C ASN A 132 20.45 23.15 8.55
N VAL A 133 19.85 22.10 7.99
CA VAL A 133 20.22 20.70 8.14
C VAL A 133 20.17 20.10 6.72
N ASP A 134 21.23 20.39 5.96
CA ASP A 134 21.28 20.23 4.51
C ASP A 134 22.10 19.01 4.14
N VAL A 135 21.53 18.06 3.39
CA VAL A 135 22.25 16.86 2.93
C VAL A 135 23.17 17.25 1.78
N LEU A 136 24.50 17.19 2.02
CA LEU A 136 25.52 17.49 1.03
C LEU A 136 25.82 16.32 0.12
N SER A 137 25.82 15.10 0.69
CA SER A 137 26.04 13.88 -0.06
C SER A 137 25.25 12.71 0.50
N THR A 138 24.79 11.85 -0.39
CA THR A 138 24.00 10.65 -0.08
C THR A 138 24.90 9.41 -0.08
N GLY A 139 24.72 8.53 0.89
CA GLY A 139 25.43 7.26 0.96
C GLY A 139 25.47 6.68 2.37
N THR A 140 26.17 5.56 2.51
CA THR A 140 26.50 4.96 3.82
C THR A 140 27.55 5.78 4.60
N SER A 141 28.27 6.65 3.89
CA SER A 141 29.26 7.59 4.40
C SER A 141 28.99 9.00 3.90
N GLY A 142 27.72 9.40 3.84
CA GLY A 142 27.27 10.72 3.42
C GLY A 142 27.62 11.84 4.41
N ALA A 143 27.21 13.06 4.08
CA ALA A 143 27.49 14.24 4.87
C ALA A 143 26.27 15.17 4.97
N ILE A 144 26.14 15.83 6.13
CA ILE A 144 25.11 16.84 6.40
C ILE A 144 25.79 18.11 6.87
N ASN A 145 25.40 19.25 6.31
CA ASN A 145 25.83 20.57 6.75
C ASN A 145 24.81 21.18 7.70
N VAL A 146 25.19 21.35 8.94
CA VAL A 146 24.37 22.00 9.97
C VAL A 146 24.83 23.45 10.12
N LYS A 147 23.90 24.42 10.00
CA LYS A 147 24.16 25.84 10.21
C LYS A 147 23.23 26.40 11.27
N TRP A 148 23.72 27.35 12.01
CA TRP A 148 22.96 28.06 13.04
C TRP A 148 23.36 29.53 13.14
N LEU A 149 22.47 30.29 13.73
CA LEU A 149 22.75 31.69 14.13
C LEU A 149 23.17 31.70 15.58
N LYS A 150 24.13 32.58 15.87
CA LYS A 150 24.54 32.91 17.21
C LYS A 150 23.42 33.68 17.92
N PRO A 151 23.20 33.49 19.24
CA PRO A 151 22.33 34.35 20.02
C PRO A 151 22.67 35.82 19.88
N LEU A 152 21.66 36.68 20.06
CA LEU A 152 21.89 38.12 20.08
C LEU A 152 22.57 38.52 21.40
N ALA A 153 23.70 39.25 21.34
CA ALA A 153 24.35 39.77 22.52
C ALA A 153 23.60 41.03 23.01
N ASP A 154 22.59 40.84 23.83
CA ASP A 154 21.73 41.93 24.35
C ASP A 154 21.13 41.51 25.69
N SER A 155 21.16 42.40 26.69
CA SER A 155 20.66 42.08 28.03
C SER A 155 19.14 42.04 28.16
N ILE A 156 18.40 42.51 27.14
CA ILE A 156 16.93 42.58 27.15
C ILE A 156 16.33 41.67 26.09
N LEU A 157 16.92 41.66 24.88
CA LEU A 157 16.35 40.99 23.71
C LEU A 157 17.08 39.70 23.31
N GLY A 158 18.17 39.36 24.02
CA GLY A 158 19.03 38.23 23.67
C GLY A 158 19.73 37.63 24.88
N PHE A 159 20.95 37.20 24.67
CA PHE A 159 21.81 36.58 25.68
C PHE A 159 22.61 37.66 26.43
N ASP A 160 22.35 37.79 27.72
CA ASP A 160 23.02 38.77 28.59
C ASP A 160 24.44 38.30 28.97
N THR A 161 25.44 38.78 28.25
CA THR A 161 26.85 38.45 28.48
C THR A 161 27.46 39.07 29.73
N LEU A 162 26.83 40.09 30.32
CA LEU A 162 27.29 40.75 31.56
C LEU A 162 26.99 39.87 32.77
N ASN A 163 25.79 39.32 32.83
CA ASN A 163 25.36 38.43 33.91
C ASN A 163 25.71 36.95 33.67
N ASN A 164 26.09 36.60 32.46
CA ASN A 164 26.49 35.22 32.08
C ASN A 164 27.91 35.23 31.49
N PRO A 165 28.96 35.34 32.32
CA PRO A 165 30.34 35.40 31.84
C PRO A 165 30.81 34.06 31.20
N GLY A 166 31.82 34.17 30.30
CA GLY A 166 32.45 33.04 29.65
C GLY A 166 33.33 32.18 30.56
N PRO A 167 33.98 31.15 30.00
CA PRO A 167 34.07 30.87 28.57
C PRO A 167 32.74 30.37 27.99
N TYR A 168 32.55 30.57 26.68
CA TYR A 168 31.33 30.18 25.97
C TYR A 168 31.61 29.02 25.03
N THR A 169 30.67 28.06 24.95
CA THR A 169 30.79 26.86 24.11
C THR A 169 29.50 26.61 23.38
N PHE A 170 29.55 26.46 22.04
CA PHE A 170 28.48 25.78 21.30
C PHE A 170 28.70 24.28 21.39
N GLU A 171 27.68 23.56 21.81
CA GLU A 171 27.63 22.10 21.82
C GLU A 171 26.61 21.60 20.78
N LEU A 172 27.08 20.86 19.79
CA LEU A 172 26.25 20.27 18.75
C LEU A 172 25.87 18.83 19.12
N TYR A 173 24.58 18.56 19.14
CA TYR A 173 24.02 17.25 19.42
C TYR A 173 23.32 16.68 18.19
N ARG A 174 23.35 15.34 18.05
CA ARG A 174 22.71 14.61 16.96
C ARG A 174 21.97 13.41 17.48
N CYS A 175 20.88 13.03 16.80
CA CYS A 175 20.30 11.68 16.86
C CYS A 175 19.85 11.22 15.48
N ALA A 176 19.83 9.89 15.27
CA ALA A 176 19.32 9.26 14.05
C ALA A 176 17.78 9.23 14.08
N GLY A 177 17.13 9.64 12.99
CA GLY A 177 15.69 9.80 12.89
C GLY A 177 15.18 11.15 13.44
N TYR A 178 13.87 11.20 13.72
CA TYR A 178 13.15 12.40 14.21
C TYR A 178 13.04 12.40 15.74
N CYS A 179 14.15 12.26 16.42
CA CYS A 179 14.25 12.11 17.86
C CYS A 179 14.62 13.41 18.58
N ASN A 180 14.83 13.33 19.88
CA ASN A 180 15.38 14.44 20.67
C ASN A 180 16.88 14.17 20.90
N PRO A 181 17.79 14.98 20.31
CA PRO A 181 19.23 14.79 20.48
C PRO A 181 19.65 14.89 21.95
N THR A 182 20.39 13.89 22.43
CA THR A 182 20.85 13.78 23.80
C THR A 182 22.37 13.72 23.89
N VAL A 183 22.91 13.85 25.08
CA VAL A 183 24.36 13.77 25.37
C VAL A 183 24.96 12.40 24.99
N PRO A 184 26.22 12.33 24.59
CA PRO A 184 27.21 13.41 24.50
C PRO A 184 27.06 14.26 23.23
N PRO A 185 27.59 15.51 23.19
CA PRO A 185 27.67 16.29 21.97
C PRO A 185 28.63 15.62 20.97
N ILE A 186 28.31 15.78 19.67
CA ILE A 186 29.16 15.28 18.57
C ILE A 186 30.32 16.24 18.25
N ALA A 187 30.14 17.54 18.60
CA ALA A 187 31.16 18.56 18.43
C ALA A 187 30.95 19.69 19.46
N SER A 188 32.05 20.36 19.86
CA SER A 188 32.05 21.47 20.79
C SER A 188 33.01 22.57 20.31
N PHE A 189 32.57 23.82 20.36
CA PHE A 189 33.32 25.01 19.90
C PHE A 189 33.38 26.01 21.02
N THR A 190 34.57 26.22 21.60
CA THR A 190 34.77 27.03 22.78
C THR A 190 35.53 28.32 22.46
N SER A 191 35.11 29.43 23.11
CA SER A 191 35.80 30.72 23.05
C SER A 191 35.74 31.40 24.41
N PRO A 192 36.82 32.09 24.85
CA PRO A 192 36.81 32.86 26.10
C PRO A 192 35.84 34.03 26.10
N PHE A 193 35.61 34.61 24.91
CA PHE A 193 34.73 35.77 24.76
C PHE A 193 33.55 35.47 23.85
N PHE A 194 32.36 35.95 24.16
CA PHE A 194 31.17 35.77 23.32
C PHE A 194 31.38 36.38 21.92
N ALA A 195 32.04 37.52 21.81
CA ALA A 195 32.31 38.19 20.53
C ALA A 195 33.12 37.30 19.55
N THR A 196 34.04 36.49 20.07
CA THR A 196 34.93 35.62 19.28
C THR A 196 34.40 34.20 19.08
N LEU A 197 33.25 33.83 19.67
CA LEU A 197 32.57 32.59 19.41
C LEU A 197 31.81 32.70 18.07
N ASN A 198 32.49 32.42 16.95
CA ASN A 198 31.98 32.68 15.59
C ASN A 198 31.77 31.44 14.74
N THR A 199 31.99 30.24 15.28
CA THR A 199 31.66 28.98 14.59
C THR A 199 30.14 28.82 14.52
N THR A 200 29.57 28.87 13.31
CA THR A 200 28.15 28.81 13.06
C THR A 200 27.75 27.76 12.02
N SER A 201 28.66 26.84 11.72
CA SER A 201 28.41 25.69 10.84
C SER A 201 29.30 24.51 11.20
N TYR A 202 28.84 23.32 10.87
CA TYR A 202 29.55 22.07 11.03
C TYR A 202 29.13 21.07 9.95
N ILE A 203 30.11 20.40 9.31
CA ILE A 203 29.84 19.29 8.37
C ILE A 203 30.00 17.99 9.15
N ASP A 204 28.89 17.29 9.29
CA ASP A 204 28.81 16.03 10.00
C ASP A 204 28.96 14.86 9.01
N THR A 205 30.00 14.08 9.18
CA THR A 205 30.37 12.94 8.32
C THR A 205 31.30 11.98 9.11
N PRO A 206 31.29 10.66 8.83
CA PRO A 206 30.43 9.91 7.87
C PRO A 206 29.05 9.58 8.45
N LEU A 207 28.02 9.66 7.62
CA LEU A 207 26.63 9.38 8.00
C LEU A 207 25.90 8.51 6.99
N ALA A 208 25.03 7.62 7.45
CA ALA A 208 24.17 6.80 6.59
C ALA A 208 22.96 7.61 6.06
N THR A 209 23.24 8.65 5.28
CA THR A 209 22.23 9.60 4.76
C THR A 209 21.27 8.97 3.75
N SER A 210 21.65 7.84 3.12
CA SER A 210 20.80 7.09 2.19
C SER A 210 19.63 6.37 2.87
N SER A 211 19.76 6.06 4.17
CA SER A 211 18.78 5.22 4.88
C SER A 211 18.16 5.88 6.11
N THR A 212 18.68 7.04 6.54
CA THR A 212 18.27 7.63 7.83
C THR A 212 18.28 9.15 7.76
N ALA A 213 17.20 9.76 8.27
CA ALA A 213 17.18 11.19 8.62
C ALA A 213 18.03 11.42 9.87
N PHE A 214 18.51 12.64 10.06
CA PHE A 214 19.23 13.05 11.27
C PHE A 214 18.65 14.33 11.82
N THR A 215 18.52 14.38 13.15
CA THR A 215 18.05 15.56 13.88
C THR A 215 19.18 16.14 14.71
N TYR A 216 19.30 17.46 14.67
CA TYR A 216 20.35 18.22 15.36
C TYR A 216 19.77 19.26 16.29
N ARG A 217 20.56 19.58 17.32
CA ARG A 217 20.34 20.68 18.26
C ARG A 217 21.68 21.30 18.62
N VAL A 218 21.74 22.63 18.71
CA VAL A 218 22.94 23.41 19.13
C VAL A 218 22.63 24.14 20.40
N ASP A 219 23.29 23.80 21.49
CA ASP A 219 23.13 24.49 22.76
C ASP A 219 24.30 25.47 23.02
N LEU A 220 24.06 26.55 23.74
CA LEU A 220 25.08 27.47 24.25
C LEU A 220 25.37 27.16 25.71
N ARG A 221 26.63 26.92 26.05
CA ARG A 221 27.09 26.91 27.47
C ARG A 221 27.91 28.15 27.78
N HIS A 222 27.85 28.56 29.02
CA HIS A 222 28.66 29.65 29.56
C HIS A 222 29.23 29.29 30.95
N GLY A 223 30.53 29.48 31.16
CA GLY A 223 31.18 29.04 32.38
C GLY A 223 30.98 27.55 32.70
N ALA A 224 30.63 27.25 33.94
CA ALA A 224 30.29 25.90 34.39
C ALA A 224 28.81 25.54 34.16
N PHE A 225 28.00 26.47 33.66
CA PHE A 225 26.56 26.30 33.53
C PHE A 225 26.18 25.92 32.11
N THR A 226 25.28 24.94 32.00
CA THR A 226 24.51 24.69 30.76
C THR A 226 23.50 25.83 30.63
N ALA A 227 23.27 26.34 29.41
CA ALA A 227 22.16 27.25 29.19
C ALA A 227 20.89 26.63 29.78
N PRO A 228 20.09 27.39 30.53
CA PRO A 228 18.90 26.86 31.21
C PRO A 228 17.87 26.31 30.22
N CYS A 229 18.02 26.65 28.95
CA CYS A 229 17.06 26.29 27.89
C CYS A 229 17.76 25.56 26.75
N PRO A 230 17.36 24.31 26.41
CA PRO A 230 17.84 23.68 25.20
C PRO A 230 17.31 24.45 23.98
N ALA A 231 18.17 24.64 22.99
CA ALA A 231 17.77 25.19 21.71
C ALA A 231 16.80 24.28 20.95
N GLN A 232 16.10 24.85 19.97
CA GLN A 232 15.21 24.07 19.12
C GLN A 232 16.01 23.13 18.24
N LYS A 233 15.38 21.99 17.93
CA LYS A 233 15.93 20.97 17.06
C LYS A 233 15.42 21.11 15.63
N ALA A 234 16.24 20.68 14.66
CA ALA A 234 15.85 20.59 13.27
C ALA A 234 16.37 19.29 12.65
N SER A 235 15.59 18.68 11.79
CA SER A 235 15.97 17.48 11.06
C SER A 235 16.35 17.78 9.61
N SER A 236 17.11 16.88 9.00
CA SER A 236 17.22 16.81 7.54
C SER A 236 15.87 16.48 6.89
N VAL A 237 15.72 16.88 5.62
CA VAL A 237 14.63 16.39 4.77
C VAL A 237 14.95 14.95 4.37
N PHE A 238 14.02 14.04 4.56
CA PHE A 238 14.19 12.63 4.18
C PHE A 238 13.13 12.20 3.19
N LEU A 239 13.57 11.87 1.98
CA LEU A 239 12.75 11.48 0.84
C LEU A 239 12.51 9.98 0.84
N SER A 240 11.28 9.57 0.56
CA SER A 240 10.85 8.19 0.34
C SER A 240 10.07 8.08 -0.96
N CYS A 241 10.01 6.91 -1.57
CA CYS A 241 9.21 6.67 -2.75
C CYS A 241 8.39 5.39 -2.64
N THR A 242 7.25 5.39 -3.30
CA THR A 242 6.40 4.21 -3.52
C THR A 242 6.23 4.03 -5.02
N PRO A 243 6.82 2.97 -5.61
CA PRO A 243 6.64 2.65 -7.01
C PRO A 243 5.21 2.15 -7.28
N ASN A 244 4.69 2.47 -8.46
CA ASN A 244 3.40 2.02 -8.96
C ASN A 244 3.49 1.91 -10.49
N ASP A 245 2.41 1.50 -11.16
CA ASP A 245 2.35 1.31 -12.60
C ASP A 245 2.51 2.63 -13.36
N ASN A 246 3.62 2.76 -14.11
CA ASN A 246 4.05 3.96 -14.84
C ASN A 246 4.16 5.23 -13.98
N VAL A 247 4.23 5.08 -12.65
CA VAL A 247 4.14 6.17 -11.68
C VAL A 247 5.09 5.93 -10.49
N ILE A 248 5.70 6.99 -9.98
CA ILE A 248 6.38 6.99 -8.69
C ILE A 248 5.74 8.06 -7.81
N GLN A 249 5.24 7.65 -6.65
CA GLN A 249 4.80 8.57 -5.61
C GLN A 249 5.97 8.89 -4.69
N LEU A 250 6.35 10.16 -4.61
CA LEU A 250 7.36 10.69 -3.72
C LEU A 250 6.69 11.26 -2.46
N THR A 251 7.24 10.95 -1.30
CA THR A 251 6.86 11.54 -0.01
C THR A 251 8.11 11.90 0.76
N TRP A 252 8.04 12.93 1.59
CA TRP A 252 9.17 13.31 2.45
C TRP A 252 8.72 13.78 3.80
N GLN A 253 9.62 13.66 4.75
CA GLN A 253 9.41 14.11 6.11
C GLN A 253 10.51 15.09 6.52
N THR A 254 10.13 16.03 7.36
CA THR A 254 11.04 16.98 8.00
C THR A 254 10.42 17.45 9.31
N ASN A 255 11.25 17.68 10.32
CA ASN A 255 10.84 18.24 11.59
C ASN A 255 11.74 19.44 11.90
N VAL A 256 11.26 20.62 11.55
CA VAL A 256 12.02 21.88 11.65
C VAL A 256 11.21 22.96 12.35
N PRO A 257 11.85 23.92 13.05
CA PRO A 257 11.17 24.96 13.80
C PRO A 257 10.71 26.15 12.93
N TRP A 258 10.95 26.13 11.64
CA TRP A 258 10.46 27.10 10.66
C TRP A 258 9.35 26.53 9.79
N THR A 259 8.67 27.36 9.02
CA THR A 259 7.66 26.94 8.06
C THR A 259 8.29 26.72 6.68
N ASN A 260 8.26 25.48 6.18
CA ASN A 260 8.51 25.21 4.78
C ASN A 260 7.24 25.53 4.00
N TYR A 261 7.32 26.49 3.09
CA TYR A 261 6.19 26.94 2.28
C TYR A 261 6.24 26.43 0.83
N GLN A 262 7.37 25.86 0.42
CA GLN A 262 7.57 25.28 -0.90
C GLN A 262 8.59 24.15 -0.85
N TYR A 263 8.36 23.15 -1.71
CA TYR A 263 9.29 22.09 -2.03
C TYR A 263 9.44 22.02 -3.53
N ASP A 264 10.69 22.04 -4.02
CA ASP A 264 11.03 21.83 -5.41
C ASP A 264 11.54 20.40 -5.62
N ILE A 265 10.97 19.67 -6.57
CA ILE A 265 11.29 18.29 -6.86
C ILE A 265 12.19 18.22 -8.09
N TYR A 266 13.33 17.57 -7.97
CA TYR A 266 14.31 17.40 -9.03
C TYR A 266 14.43 15.94 -9.40
N LYS A 267 14.53 15.69 -10.71
CA LYS A 267 14.74 14.36 -11.31
C LYS A 267 16.05 14.38 -12.10
N PHE A 268 16.86 13.34 -11.94
CA PHE A 268 18.12 13.17 -12.65
C PHE A 268 17.90 12.59 -14.04
N ASP A 269 18.44 13.20 -15.08
CA ASP A 269 18.33 12.73 -16.47
C ASP A 269 19.54 11.90 -16.96
N GLY A 270 20.46 11.56 -16.05
CA GLY A 270 21.73 10.90 -16.34
C GLY A 270 22.92 11.85 -16.39
N THR A 271 22.69 13.16 -16.46
CA THR A 271 23.72 14.22 -16.53
C THR A 271 23.48 15.36 -15.58
N VAL A 272 22.25 15.86 -15.51
CA VAL A 272 21.87 17.02 -14.70
C VAL A 272 20.57 16.76 -13.92
N TRP A 273 20.38 17.55 -12.86
CA TRP A 273 19.18 17.55 -12.06
C TRP A 273 18.19 18.57 -12.59
N ASN A 274 17.08 18.11 -13.15
CA ASN A 274 16.02 18.94 -13.72
C ASN A 274 14.89 19.15 -12.72
N LEU A 275 14.42 20.37 -12.58
CA LEU A 275 13.21 20.68 -11.82
C LEU A 275 11.99 20.13 -12.57
N ILE A 276 11.26 19.21 -11.94
CA ILE A 276 10.05 18.59 -12.53
C ILE A 276 8.76 19.09 -11.92
N GLY A 277 8.82 19.76 -10.76
CA GLY A 277 7.64 20.34 -10.12
C GLY A 277 7.94 21.03 -8.82
N SER A 278 6.96 21.79 -8.32
CA SER A 278 6.99 22.45 -7.03
C SER A 278 5.64 22.30 -6.32
N THR A 279 5.66 22.10 -5.01
CA THR A 279 4.45 21.92 -4.18
C THR A 279 4.64 22.49 -2.79
N ALA A 280 3.54 22.81 -2.11
CA ALA A 280 3.54 23.13 -0.69
C ALA A 280 3.31 21.88 0.20
N SER A 281 2.86 20.79 -0.38
CA SER A 281 2.63 19.50 0.31
C SER A 281 3.91 18.69 0.40
N GLN A 282 3.99 17.76 1.34
CA GLN A 282 5.11 16.82 1.49
C GLN A 282 4.94 15.55 0.63
N THR A 283 4.35 15.70 -0.55
CA THR A 283 4.14 14.63 -1.51
C THR A 283 4.13 15.18 -2.94
N PHE A 284 4.58 14.35 -3.88
CA PHE A 284 4.56 14.64 -5.31
C PHE A 284 4.43 13.32 -6.08
N THR A 285 3.70 13.33 -7.21
CA THR A 285 3.52 12.16 -8.07
C THR A 285 4.15 12.42 -9.43
N ASP A 286 5.12 11.62 -9.82
CA ASP A 286 5.72 11.62 -11.16
C ASP A 286 5.06 10.53 -11.99
N THR A 287 4.49 10.90 -13.14
CA THR A 287 3.67 10.03 -14.00
C THR A 287 4.26 9.90 -15.40
N GLY A 288 3.78 8.91 -16.16
CA GLY A 288 4.24 8.66 -17.52
C GLY A 288 5.67 8.11 -17.56
N LEU A 289 6.03 7.34 -16.55
CA LEU A 289 7.32 6.67 -16.44
C LEU A 289 7.29 5.32 -17.17
N VAL A 290 8.45 4.84 -17.56
CA VAL A 290 8.60 3.51 -18.14
C VAL A 290 8.86 2.52 -17.01
N ASN A 291 8.01 1.49 -16.89
CA ASN A 291 8.18 0.42 -15.93
C ASN A 291 9.54 -0.28 -16.11
N GLY A 292 10.18 -0.67 -14.99
CA GLY A 292 11.51 -1.27 -14.99
C GLY A 292 12.68 -0.29 -15.16
N ALA A 293 12.45 0.97 -15.55
CA ALA A 293 13.49 1.98 -15.65
C ALA A 293 13.79 2.65 -14.30
N THR A 294 15.06 2.95 -14.04
CA THR A 294 15.47 3.61 -12.79
C THR A 294 15.37 5.13 -12.90
N TYR A 295 14.66 5.75 -11.97
CA TYR A 295 14.54 7.21 -11.84
C TYR A 295 15.04 7.67 -10.48
N CYS A 296 15.91 8.69 -10.48
CA CYS A 296 16.50 9.23 -9.26
C CYS A 296 15.98 10.65 -8.99
N TYR A 297 15.68 10.92 -7.73
CA TYR A 297 15.06 12.17 -7.27
C TYR A 297 15.80 12.77 -6.09
N LYS A 298 15.65 14.08 -5.91
CA LYS A 298 15.92 14.82 -4.68
C LYS A 298 14.95 15.98 -4.50
N VAL A 299 14.72 16.38 -3.27
CA VAL A 299 13.79 17.45 -2.90
C VAL A 299 14.55 18.57 -2.24
N LYS A 300 14.26 19.79 -2.65
CA LYS A 300 14.74 21.02 -2.04
C LYS A 300 13.62 21.68 -1.25
N SER A 301 13.69 21.72 0.06
CA SER A 301 12.77 22.49 0.89
C SER A 301 13.16 23.97 0.93
N ILE A 302 12.15 24.82 0.88
CA ILE A 302 12.27 26.28 0.94
C ILE A 302 11.34 26.77 2.04
N GLY A 303 11.92 27.40 3.04
CA GLY A 303 11.18 27.84 4.22
C GLY A 303 11.70 29.15 4.81
N ALA A 304 11.05 29.61 5.84
CA ALA A 304 11.48 30.79 6.61
C ALA A 304 10.93 30.71 8.02
N TYR A 305 11.67 31.29 8.94
CA TYR A 305 11.08 31.71 10.20
C TYR A 305 10.11 32.88 9.98
N PRO A 306 9.05 33.00 10.77
CA PRO A 306 8.14 34.14 10.66
C PRO A 306 8.79 35.51 11.02
N ASP A 307 9.99 35.50 11.65
CA ASP A 307 10.74 36.72 11.97
C ASP A 307 11.55 37.20 10.76
N ALA A 308 11.15 38.32 10.17
CA ALA A 308 11.81 38.92 9.02
C ALA A 308 13.27 39.37 9.30
N THR A 309 13.73 39.39 10.56
CA THR A 309 15.13 39.70 10.94
C THR A 309 16.04 38.46 10.81
N LEU A 310 15.47 37.27 10.61
CA LEU A 310 16.21 36.04 10.37
C LEU A 310 16.44 35.82 8.87
N PRO A 311 17.50 35.09 8.48
CA PRO A 311 17.75 34.80 7.08
C PRO A 311 16.58 34.05 6.42
N ALA A 312 16.24 34.46 5.20
CA ALA A 312 15.25 33.82 4.36
C ALA A 312 15.65 33.97 2.88
N PRO A 313 15.38 32.98 2.01
CA PRO A 313 14.82 31.68 2.35
C PRO A 313 15.82 30.71 2.99
N LEU A 314 15.33 29.81 3.86
CA LEU A 314 16.08 28.67 4.36
C LEU A 314 15.95 27.53 3.37
N ILE A 315 17.07 27.04 2.86
CA ILE A 315 17.11 26.01 1.81
C ILE A 315 17.81 24.76 2.36
N ASN A 316 17.15 23.61 2.25
CA ASN A 316 17.72 22.33 2.64
C ASN A 316 17.38 21.25 1.58
N TRP A 317 18.37 20.47 1.21
CA TRP A 317 18.21 19.34 0.30
C TRP A 317 17.96 18.03 1.05
N SER A 318 17.18 17.14 0.44
CA SER A 318 17.08 15.75 0.84
C SER A 318 18.29 14.96 0.36
N GLN A 319 18.38 13.70 0.78
CA GLN A 319 19.20 12.71 0.11
C GLN A 319 18.69 12.45 -1.32
N GLU A 320 19.56 11.91 -2.15
CA GLU A 320 19.19 11.34 -3.45
C GLU A 320 18.55 9.97 -3.23
N LEU A 321 17.46 9.69 -3.96
CA LEU A 321 16.74 8.43 -3.89
C LEU A 321 16.38 7.98 -5.30
N CYS A 322 16.74 6.72 -5.62
CA CYS A 322 16.40 6.12 -6.90
C CYS A 322 15.32 5.06 -6.72
N CYS A 323 14.34 5.04 -7.61
CA CYS A 323 13.18 4.17 -7.60
C CYS A 323 12.91 3.62 -9.00
N VAL A 324 12.27 2.46 -9.06
CA VAL A 324 11.89 1.78 -10.30
C VAL A 324 10.39 1.59 -10.28
N PRO A 325 9.62 2.20 -11.20
CA PRO A 325 8.20 1.91 -11.33
C PRO A 325 8.00 0.46 -11.75
N VAL A 326 6.91 -0.14 -11.32
CA VAL A 326 6.60 -1.56 -11.55
C VAL A 326 5.29 -1.66 -12.32
N ASP A 327 5.25 -2.57 -13.28
CA ASP A 327 4.02 -2.89 -13.95
C ASP A 327 3.11 -3.70 -13.02
N LEU A 328 1.86 -3.29 -12.91
CA LEU A 328 0.82 -3.96 -12.13
C LEU A 328 -0.40 -4.31 -13.00
N THR A 329 -0.32 -4.05 -14.31
CA THR A 329 -1.42 -4.27 -15.24
C THR A 329 -1.23 -5.61 -15.94
N PRO A 330 -2.00 -6.65 -15.59
CA PRO A 330 -1.89 -7.95 -16.25
C PRO A 330 -2.34 -7.84 -17.72
N PRO A 331 -1.82 -8.73 -18.61
CA PRO A 331 -2.31 -8.87 -19.96
C PRO A 331 -3.82 -9.18 -19.99
N CYS A 332 -4.49 -8.88 -21.09
CA CYS A 332 -5.89 -9.28 -21.19
C CYS A 332 -6.07 -10.78 -21.42
N ALA A 333 -7.21 -11.29 -20.97
CA ALA A 333 -7.59 -12.68 -21.19
C ALA A 333 -7.60 -13.02 -22.68
N VAL A 334 -6.99 -14.12 -23.04
CA VAL A 334 -7.00 -14.66 -24.40
C VAL A 334 -8.32 -15.39 -24.70
N THR A 335 -8.62 -15.61 -25.98
CA THR A 335 -9.77 -16.41 -26.41
C THR A 335 -9.28 -17.76 -26.90
N LEU A 336 -9.68 -18.83 -26.20
CA LEU A 336 -9.29 -20.21 -26.47
C LEU A 336 -10.29 -20.90 -27.42
N ALA A 337 -9.78 -21.64 -28.38
CA ALA A 337 -10.49 -22.64 -29.18
C ALA A 337 -9.79 -24.01 -29.08
N VAL A 338 -10.58 -25.07 -29.04
CA VAL A 338 -10.08 -26.46 -28.99
C VAL A 338 -10.70 -27.25 -30.10
N ASP A 339 -9.88 -27.87 -30.94
CA ASP A 339 -10.27 -28.84 -31.96
C ASP A 339 -9.85 -30.23 -31.52
N SER A 340 -10.81 -31.18 -31.47
CA SER A 340 -10.61 -32.52 -30.91
C SER A 340 -10.73 -33.61 -31.98
N SER A 341 -9.76 -34.50 -32.00
CA SER A 341 -9.79 -35.69 -32.87
C SER A 341 -9.87 -36.97 -32.05
N CYS A 342 -11.04 -37.65 -32.13
CA CYS A 342 -11.24 -38.94 -31.50
C CYS A 342 -10.42 -40.07 -32.12
N ASP A 343 -10.14 -39.97 -33.42
CA ASP A 343 -9.36 -40.97 -34.12
C ASP A 343 -7.88 -40.89 -33.78
N LEU A 344 -7.35 -39.69 -33.67
CA LEU A 344 -5.96 -39.45 -33.32
C LEU A 344 -5.73 -39.41 -31.81
N SER A 345 -6.80 -39.40 -31.00
CA SER A 345 -6.74 -39.28 -29.54
C SER A 345 -5.95 -38.04 -29.09
N GLN A 346 -6.29 -36.88 -29.65
CA GLN A 346 -5.59 -35.59 -29.42
C GLN A 346 -6.56 -34.41 -29.37
N ASN A 347 -6.14 -33.36 -28.70
CA ASN A 347 -6.77 -32.04 -28.69
C ASN A 347 -5.78 -31.00 -29.20
N ILE A 348 -6.20 -30.11 -30.09
CA ILE A 348 -5.42 -29.01 -30.62
C ILE A 348 -5.99 -27.73 -30.02
N LEU A 349 -5.21 -27.09 -29.17
CA LEU A 349 -5.56 -25.82 -28.53
C LEU A 349 -4.98 -24.68 -29.35
N THR A 350 -5.78 -23.64 -29.62
CA THR A 350 -5.36 -22.42 -30.29
C THR A 350 -5.96 -21.21 -29.58
N TRP A 351 -5.23 -20.10 -29.52
CA TRP A 351 -5.72 -18.87 -28.91
C TRP A 351 -5.12 -17.64 -29.61
N ASN A 352 -5.63 -16.45 -29.30
CA ASN A 352 -5.09 -15.21 -29.86
C ASN A 352 -3.88 -14.73 -29.04
N ASN A 353 -2.91 -14.09 -29.71
CA ASN A 353 -1.81 -13.41 -29.02
C ASN A 353 -2.32 -12.06 -28.45
N PRO A 354 -2.26 -11.83 -27.10
CA PRO A 354 -2.74 -10.60 -26.50
C PRO A 354 -1.93 -9.36 -26.94
N ASN A 355 -0.65 -9.52 -27.30
CA ASN A 355 0.21 -8.43 -27.79
C ASN A 355 -0.27 -7.83 -29.11
N ASN A 356 -1.16 -8.51 -29.83
CA ASN A 356 -1.74 -7.99 -31.06
C ASN A 356 -3.00 -7.13 -30.84
N SER A 357 -3.50 -7.03 -29.61
CA SER A 357 -4.82 -6.41 -29.35
C SER A 357 -4.87 -5.48 -28.14
N CYS A 358 -4.26 -5.78 -27.02
CA CYS A 358 -4.53 -5.08 -25.77
C CYS A 358 -3.32 -4.82 -24.88
N CYS A 359 -2.21 -5.49 -25.11
CA CYS A 359 -0.92 -5.26 -24.43
C CYS A 359 0.20 -5.52 -25.43
N ASP A 360 1.44 -5.26 -25.04
CA ASP A 360 2.62 -5.44 -25.90
C ASP A 360 3.77 -6.15 -25.17
N ASP A 361 3.54 -6.61 -23.95
CA ASP A 361 4.55 -7.08 -23.01
C ASP A 361 4.32 -8.51 -22.45
N ALA A 362 3.27 -9.19 -22.88
CA ALA A 362 3.07 -10.62 -22.58
C ALA A 362 4.21 -11.45 -23.17
N ILE A 363 4.79 -12.37 -22.40
CA ILE A 363 5.99 -13.14 -22.78
C ILE A 363 5.79 -14.64 -22.84
N TYR A 364 4.79 -15.22 -22.12
CA TYR A 364 4.48 -16.63 -22.17
C TYR A 364 3.01 -16.91 -21.80
N TYR A 365 2.57 -18.14 -22.04
CA TYR A 365 1.24 -18.64 -21.68
C TYR A 365 1.34 -19.78 -20.65
N ILE A 366 0.34 -19.87 -19.77
CA ILE A 366 0.13 -21.03 -18.90
C ILE A 366 -1.16 -21.71 -19.33
N LEU A 367 -1.06 -23.00 -19.61
CA LEU A 367 -2.17 -23.85 -20.00
C LEU A 367 -2.67 -24.59 -18.76
N TYR A 368 -3.98 -24.61 -18.60
CA TYR A 368 -4.65 -25.28 -17.51
C TYR A 368 -5.59 -26.36 -18.01
N PHE A 369 -5.61 -27.45 -17.30
CA PHE A 369 -6.46 -28.62 -17.61
C PHE A 369 -7.24 -29.04 -16.37
N MET A 370 -8.51 -29.44 -16.62
CA MET A 370 -9.43 -29.98 -15.64
C MET A 370 -10.06 -31.26 -16.20
N PRO A 371 -9.80 -32.44 -15.61
CA PRO A 371 -10.17 -33.74 -16.20
C PRO A 371 -11.67 -34.07 -16.12
N VAL A 372 -12.42 -33.39 -15.26
CA VAL A 372 -13.87 -33.57 -15.07
C VAL A 372 -14.52 -32.18 -14.97
N GLU A 373 -15.76 -32.07 -15.43
CA GLU A 373 -16.55 -30.84 -15.31
C GLU A 373 -16.72 -30.49 -13.83
N ASP A 374 -16.53 -29.21 -13.48
CA ASP A 374 -16.55 -28.70 -12.11
C ASP A 374 -15.43 -29.20 -11.17
N GLY A 375 -14.33 -29.72 -11.72
CA GLY A 375 -13.13 -30.07 -10.96
C GLY A 375 -12.19 -28.89 -10.72
N ASP A 376 -11.02 -29.19 -10.17
CA ASP A 376 -9.95 -28.21 -10.00
C ASP A 376 -9.04 -28.18 -11.24
N PHE A 377 -8.59 -26.97 -11.61
CA PHE A 377 -7.56 -26.80 -12.62
C PHE A 377 -6.18 -27.20 -12.09
N SER A 378 -5.43 -27.89 -12.95
CA SER A 378 -3.99 -28.07 -12.78
C SER A 378 -3.26 -27.46 -13.97
N VAL A 379 -2.03 -27.01 -13.76
CA VAL A 379 -1.17 -26.57 -14.86
C VAL A 379 -0.85 -27.75 -15.74
N LEU A 380 -1.18 -27.65 -17.04
CA LEU A 380 -0.87 -28.64 -18.05
C LEU A 380 0.52 -28.43 -18.62
N ASP A 381 0.79 -27.19 -19.07
CA ASP A 381 2.08 -26.81 -19.67
C ASP A 381 2.28 -25.29 -19.63
N THR A 382 3.49 -24.85 -19.98
CA THR A 382 3.86 -23.43 -20.12
C THR A 382 4.52 -23.22 -21.48
N ILE A 383 3.94 -22.34 -22.30
CA ILE A 383 4.41 -22.04 -23.65
C ILE A 383 5.19 -20.72 -23.63
N TYR A 384 6.51 -20.79 -23.70
CA TYR A 384 7.40 -19.63 -23.62
C TYR A 384 7.50 -18.81 -24.92
N ASP A 385 6.99 -19.32 -26.04
CA ASP A 385 6.92 -18.55 -27.28
C ASP A 385 5.56 -17.88 -27.41
N ILE A 386 5.51 -16.60 -27.12
CA ILE A 386 4.29 -15.79 -27.20
C ILE A 386 3.72 -15.72 -28.63
N ASN A 387 4.55 -15.95 -29.66
CA ASN A 387 4.15 -15.92 -31.07
C ASN A 387 3.66 -17.28 -31.58
N ALA A 388 3.73 -18.32 -30.75
CA ALA A 388 3.20 -19.65 -31.06
C ALA A 388 1.97 -19.99 -30.18
N PRO A 389 0.81 -19.32 -30.37
CA PRO A 389 -0.39 -19.53 -29.57
C PRO A 389 -1.09 -20.83 -29.98
N LEU A 390 -0.40 -21.95 -29.84
CA LEU A 390 -0.85 -23.31 -30.21
C LEU A 390 -0.21 -24.32 -29.28
N PHE A 391 -1.00 -25.31 -28.89
CA PHE A 391 -0.55 -26.50 -28.16
C PHE A 391 -1.24 -27.74 -28.66
N LEU A 392 -0.48 -28.82 -28.86
CA LEU A 392 -0.97 -30.13 -29.21
C LEU A 392 -0.94 -31.02 -27.97
N ASP A 393 -2.11 -31.35 -27.44
CA ASP A 393 -2.28 -32.34 -26.38
C ASP A 393 -2.61 -33.69 -27.02
N ASP A 394 -1.60 -34.55 -27.15
CA ASP A 394 -1.66 -35.79 -27.89
C ASP A 394 -1.43 -37.04 -27.04
N SER A 395 -1.59 -38.20 -27.67
CA SER A 395 -1.37 -39.52 -27.04
C SER A 395 -2.25 -39.75 -25.81
N LEU A 396 -3.44 -39.16 -25.78
CA LEU A 396 -4.34 -39.16 -24.64
C LEU A 396 -5.07 -40.52 -24.51
N LEU A 397 -5.14 -41.01 -23.27
CA LEU A 397 -6.03 -42.14 -22.92
C LEU A 397 -7.50 -41.70 -22.91
N SER A 398 -7.76 -40.44 -22.65
CA SER A 398 -9.06 -39.78 -22.69
C SER A 398 -8.87 -38.38 -23.22
N ILE A 399 -9.63 -37.98 -24.24
CA ILE A 399 -9.61 -36.61 -24.75
C ILE A 399 -10.55 -35.69 -23.97
N ALA A 400 -11.39 -36.27 -23.10
CA ALA A 400 -12.33 -35.47 -22.29
C ALA A 400 -11.61 -34.67 -21.23
N GLY A 401 -11.96 -33.40 -21.14
CA GLY A 401 -11.47 -32.41 -20.17
C GLY A 401 -11.85 -31.01 -20.54
N CYS A 402 -11.58 -30.10 -19.65
CA CYS A 402 -11.78 -28.67 -19.86
C CYS A 402 -10.43 -27.97 -19.84
N TYR A 403 -10.26 -27.00 -20.72
CA TYR A 403 -9.03 -26.21 -20.88
C TYR A 403 -9.29 -24.73 -20.66
N ALA A 404 -8.31 -24.09 -20.09
CA ALA A 404 -8.21 -22.64 -20.01
C ALA A 404 -6.75 -22.22 -20.21
N VAL A 405 -6.54 -20.98 -20.62
CA VAL A 405 -5.21 -20.40 -20.88
C VAL A 405 -5.14 -19.04 -20.23
N THR A 406 -4.01 -18.74 -19.63
CA THR A 406 -3.63 -17.39 -19.21
C THR A 406 -2.39 -16.93 -19.95
N SER A 407 -2.14 -15.64 -19.98
CA SER A 407 -0.88 -15.05 -20.45
C SER A 407 -0.21 -14.30 -19.31
N VAL A 408 1.12 -14.24 -19.33
CA VAL A 408 1.93 -13.59 -18.30
C VAL A 408 2.87 -12.61 -18.96
N ASP A 409 2.99 -11.40 -18.37
CA ASP A 409 3.87 -10.34 -18.84
C ASP A 409 5.31 -10.47 -18.33
N SER A 410 6.15 -9.51 -18.71
CA SER A 410 7.55 -9.44 -18.32
C SER A 410 7.77 -9.12 -16.83
N PHE A 411 6.75 -8.63 -16.13
CA PHE A 411 6.77 -8.33 -14.69
C PHE A 411 6.15 -9.43 -13.84
N GLY A 412 5.56 -10.46 -14.47
CA GLY A 412 4.97 -11.60 -13.80
C GLY A 412 3.49 -11.41 -13.47
N ASN A 413 2.80 -10.42 -14.03
CA ASN A 413 1.37 -10.28 -13.88
C ASN A 413 0.67 -11.29 -14.80
N GLU A 414 -0.20 -12.12 -14.22
CA GLU A 414 -0.97 -13.12 -14.93
C GLU A 414 -2.37 -12.62 -15.27
N SER A 415 -2.80 -12.83 -16.51
CA SER A 415 -4.13 -12.45 -16.98
C SER A 415 -5.24 -13.26 -16.28
N ALA A 416 -6.48 -12.81 -16.42
CA ALA A 416 -7.62 -13.66 -16.13
C ALA A 416 -7.61 -14.88 -17.07
N PHE A 417 -8.30 -15.95 -16.67
CA PHE A 417 -8.51 -17.12 -17.52
C PHE A 417 -9.21 -16.74 -18.83
N SER A 418 -8.85 -17.44 -19.90
CA SER A 418 -9.62 -17.46 -21.15
C SER A 418 -11.06 -17.92 -20.90
N ASN A 419 -11.88 -17.93 -21.95
CA ASN A 419 -13.10 -18.71 -21.94
C ASN A 419 -12.77 -20.20 -21.69
N LEU A 420 -13.60 -20.85 -20.88
CA LEU A 420 -13.51 -22.29 -20.65
C LEU A 420 -14.00 -23.06 -21.88
N VAL A 421 -13.19 -23.98 -22.38
CA VAL A 421 -13.57 -24.88 -23.46
C VAL A 421 -13.46 -26.33 -22.99
N CYS A 422 -14.60 -27.02 -22.98
CA CYS A 422 -14.67 -28.39 -22.56
C CYS A 422 -14.89 -29.29 -23.79
N VAL A 423 -14.20 -30.42 -23.84
CA VAL A 423 -14.34 -31.44 -24.84
C VAL A 423 -14.73 -32.75 -24.18
N ASP A 424 -15.38 -33.64 -24.94
CA ASP A 424 -15.84 -34.91 -24.43
C ASP A 424 -15.28 -36.06 -25.29
N ASN A 425 -15.19 -37.24 -24.71
CA ASN A 425 -14.84 -38.46 -25.42
C ASN A 425 -15.90 -38.83 -26.46
N CYS A 426 -15.49 -39.58 -27.49
CA CYS A 426 -16.35 -40.19 -28.49
C CYS A 426 -16.44 -41.72 -28.23
N PRO A 427 -17.25 -42.20 -27.29
CA PRO A 427 -17.32 -43.62 -27.00
C PRO A 427 -17.81 -44.41 -28.18
N TYR A 428 -17.10 -45.46 -28.49
CA TYR A 428 -17.44 -46.39 -29.55
C TYR A 428 -17.52 -47.81 -28.98
N TYR A 429 -18.66 -48.43 -29.17
CA TYR A 429 -18.91 -49.85 -28.84
C TYR A 429 -20.01 -50.38 -29.71
N GLU A 430 -19.70 -51.35 -30.59
CA GLU A 430 -20.62 -51.93 -31.54
C GLU A 430 -20.45 -53.44 -31.56
N LEU A 431 -21.58 -54.17 -31.60
CA LEU A 431 -21.61 -55.65 -31.56
C LEU A 431 -22.01 -56.21 -32.90
N PRO A 432 -21.43 -57.35 -33.29
CA PRO A 432 -21.80 -58.04 -34.52
C PRO A 432 -23.21 -58.65 -34.38
N ASN A 433 -23.80 -58.98 -35.50
CA ASN A 433 -25.09 -59.65 -35.56
C ASN A 433 -24.98 -61.14 -35.87
N VAL A 434 -23.76 -61.69 -36.06
CA VAL A 434 -23.46 -63.10 -36.34
C VAL A 434 -22.07 -63.47 -35.87
N PHE A 435 -21.87 -64.67 -35.38
CA PHE A 435 -20.56 -65.27 -35.13
C PHE A 435 -20.63 -66.80 -35.37
N THR A 436 -19.46 -67.40 -35.59
CA THR A 436 -19.36 -68.81 -36.05
C THR A 436 -18.37 -69.61 -35.21
N PRO A 437 -18.77 -70.13 -34.03
CA PRO A 437 -17.87 -70.87 -33.14
C PRO A 437 -17.60 -72.28 -33.65
N ASN A 438 -16.85 -72.37 -34.75
CA ASN A 438 -16.51 -73.64 -35.44
C ASN A 438 -15.03 -74.02 -35.28
N GLY A 439 -14.20 -73.15 -34.62
CA GLY A 439 -12.80 -73.37 -34.30
C GLY A 439 -11.86 -73.17 -35.50
N ASP A 440 -12.27 -72.43 -36.53
CA ASP A 440 -11.45 -72.12 -37.70
C ASP A 440 -10.54 -70.88 -37.50
N GLY A 441 -10.64 -70.22 -36.36
CA GLY A 441 -9.88 -69.02 -36.01
C GLY A 441 -10.51 -67.71 -36.48
N SER A 442 -11.71 -67.75 -37.10
CA SER A 442 -12.41 -66.55 -37.59
C SER A 442 -13.82 -66.50 -37.03
N ASN A 443 -14.14 -65.38 -36.33
CA ASN A 443 -15.43 -65.12 -35.67
C ASN A 443 -15.88 -66.24 -34.70
N ASP A 444 -14.95 -66.97 -34.11
CA ASP A 444 -15.24 -68.07 -33.15
C ASP A 444 -15.82 -67.50 -31.82
N PHE A 445 -15.64 -66.21 -31.59
CA PHE A 445 -16.17 -65.57 -30.42
C PHE A 445 -17.10 -64.43 -30.81
N PHE A 446 -18.15 -64.23 -30.03
CA PHE A 446 -18.95 -63.02 -30.05
C PHE A 446 -18.18 -61.90 -29.29
N THR A 447 -17.61 -60.95 -30.05
CA THR A 447 -16.78 -59.84 -29.56
C THR A 447 -17.19 -58.55 -30.26
N PRO A 448 -16.82 -57.37 -29.76
CA PRO A 448 -17.05 -56.12 -30.49
C PRO A 448 -16.45 -56.14 -31.89
N LEU A 449 -17.13 -55.49 -32.86
CA LEU A 449 -16.73 -55.44 -34.28
C LEU A 449 -15.38 -54.77 -34.52
N LYS A 450 -15.07 -53.80 -33.70
CA LYS A 450 -13.79 -53.05 -33.70
C LYS A 450 -13.33 -52.88 -32.28
N PRO A 451 -12.05 -52.57 -32.05
CA PRO A 451 -11.59 -52.17 -30.73
C PRO A 451 -12.49 -51.07 -30.16
N TYR A 452 -13.04 -51.30 -29.00
CA TYR A 452 -13.85 -50.29 -28.32
C TYR A 452 -12.99 -49.13 -27.81
N LYS A 453 -13.58 -47.92 -27.76
CA LYS A 453 -12.92 -46.74 -27.25
C LYS A 453 -13.76 -46.09 -26.14
N TYR A 454 -13.12 -45.59 -25.11
CA TYR A 454 -13.73 -44.82 -24.01
C TYR A 454 -14.89 -45.56 -23.32
N VAL A 455 -14.74 -46.88 -23.13
CA VAL A 455 -15.66 -47.73 -22.39
C VAL A 455 -14.94 -48.27 -21.17
N LYS A 456 -15.52 -48.07 -19.99
CA LYS A 456 -14.97 -48.53 -18.72
C LYS A 456 -15.20 -50.03 -18.53
N ASP A 457 -16.44 -50.43 -18.61
CA ASP A 457 -16.92 -51.79 -18.47
C ASP A 457 -18.32 -51.93 -19.12
N ILE A 458 -18.85 -53.16 -19.14
CA ILE A 458 -20.19 -53.45 -19.62
C ILE A 458 -20.93 -54.35 -18.62
N ASP A 459 -22.25 -54.50 -18.75
CA ASP A 459 -23.03 -55.65 -18.22
C ASP A 459 -23.87 -56.18 -19.37
N ILE A 460 -23.38 -57.22 -20.03
CA ILE A 460 -24.11 -57.89 -21.10
C ILE A 460 -24.71 -59.21 -20.62
N ARG A 461 -25.96 -59.43 -21.04
CA ARG A 461 -26.68 -60.71 -20.85
C ARG A 461 -27.23 -61.15 -22.18
N ILE A 462 -26.99 -62.43 -22.51
CA ILE A 462 -27.42 -63.05 -23.74
C ILE A 462 -28.46 -64.15 -23.42
N TYR A 463 -29.56 -64.11 -24.11
CA TYR A 463 -30.71 -64.98 -23.89
C TYR A 463 -31.04 -65.77 -25.11
N ASN A 464 -31.57 -67.03 -24.93
CA ASN A 464 -32.17 -67.75 -25.99
C ASN A 464 -33.60 -67.23 -26.29
N ARG A 465 -34.26 -67.81 -27.32
CA ARG A 465 -35.63 -67.44 -27.77
C ARG A 465 -36.71 -67.61 -26.70
N TRP A 466 -36.45 -68.40 -25.65
CA TRP A 466 -37.37 -68.64 -24.54
C TRP A 466 -37.08 -67.76 -23.33
N GLY A 467 -36.10 -66.84 -23.41
CA GLY A 467 -35.74 -65.91 -22.35
C GLY A 467 -34.80 -66.46 -21.27
N ASN A 468 -34.25 -67.68 -21.49
CA ASN A 468 -33.25 -68.25 -20.58
C ASN A 468 -31.90 -67.57 -20.82
N GLU A 469 -31.19 -67.11 -19.74
CA GLU A 469 -29.85 -66.52 -19.82
C GLU A 469 -28.83 -67.64 -20.20
N MET A 470 -28.11 -67.37 -21.27
CA MET A 470 -27.08 -68.28 -21.80
C MET A 470 -25.68 -67.86 -21.44
N PHE A 471 -25.42 -66.50 -21.39
CA PHE A 471 -24.12 -65.96 -21.08
C PHE A 471 -24.26 -64.59 -20.42
N ARG A 472 -23.32 -64.29 -19.57
CA ARG A 472 -23.19 -62.98 -18.93
C ARG A 472 -21.73 -62.67 -18.71
N THR A 473 -21.31 -61.35 -18.94
CA THR A 473 -19.99 -60.83 -18.58
C THR A 473 -20.06 -59.33 -18.35
N THR A 474 -19.06 -58.86 -17.60
CA THR A 474 -18.79 -57.41 -17.44
C THR A 474 -17.55 -56.98 -18.20
N ASP A 475 -16.81 -57.92 -18.82
CA ASP A 475 -15.65 -57.66 -19.65
C ASP A 475 -16.08 -57.06 -21.00
N PRO A 476 -15.60 -55.87 -21.38
CA PRO A 476 -15.92 -55.23 -22.66
C PRO A 476 -15.53 -56.09 -23.88
N LYS A 477 -14.60 -57.03 -23.75
CA LYS A 477 -14.22 -57.96 -24.83
C LYS A 477 -15.28 -59.00 -25.11
N ILE A 478 -16.18 -59.29 -24.18
CA ILE A 478 -17.22 -60.30 -24.18
C ILE A 478 -16.64 -61.74 -24.28
N MET A 479 -16.06 -62.12 -25.41
CA MET A 479 -15.43 -63.41 -25.67
C MET A 479 -16.39 -64.63 -25.45
N TRP A 480 -17.66 -64.48 -25.83
CA TRP A 480 -18.59 -65.63 -25.77
C TRP A 480 -18.35 -66.63 -26.92
N ASP A 481 -18.01 -67.87 -26.58
CA ASP A 481 -17.69 -68.95 -27.48
C ASP A 481 -18.93 -69.74 -27.91
N GLY A 482 -20.12 -69.23 -27.63
CA GLY A 482 -21.38 -69.94 -27.96
C GLY A 482 -21.76 -71.01 -26.95
N THR A 483 -21.02 -71.23 -25.86
CA THR A 483 -21.41 -72.24 -24.84
C THR A 483 -22.37 -71.62 -23.81
N SER A 484 -23.27 -72.44 -23.28
CA SER A 484 -24.16 -72.03 -22.17
C SER A 484 -23.40 -72.00 -20.86
N ALA A 485 -23.54 -70.90 -20.10
CA ALA A 485 -22.94 -70.75 -18.78
C ALA A 485 -23.41 -71.81 -17.77
N GLN A 486 -24.65 -72.36 -17.97
CA GLN A 486 -25.25 -73.31 -17.07
C GLN A 486 -24.82 -74.74 -17.41
N THR A 487 -24.91 -75.12 -18.68
CA THR A 487 -24.66 -76.50 -19.11
C THR A 487 -23.23 -76.77 -19.57
N LYS A 488 -22.46 -75.74 -19.86
CA LYS A 488 -21.10 -75.77 -20.45
C LYS A 488 -21.06 -76.51 -21.83
N MET A 489 -22.21 -76.63 -22.47
CA MET A 489 -22.32 -77.21 -23.79
C MET A 489 -22.56 -76.15 -24.84
N LEU A 490 -22.10 -76.36 -26.06
CA LEU A 490 -22.35 -75.46 -27.19
C LEU A 490 -23.86 -75.28 -27.38
N CYS A 491 -24.29 -74.05 -27.53
CA CYS A 491 -25.67 -73.71 -27.81
C CYS A 491 -26.06 -74.08 -29.23
N SER A 492 -27.35 -74.37 -29.48
CA SER A 492 -27.85 -74.73 -30.84
C SER A 492 -27.79 -73.52 -31.78
N ASP A 493 -27.59 -73.78 -33.07
CA ASP A 493 -27.70 -72.75 -34.11
C ASP A 493 -29.01 -71.97 -34.00
N GLY A 494 -28.95 -70.67 -34.14
CA GLY A 494 -30.14 -69.84 -34.06
C GLY A 494 -29.90 -68.40 -33.59
N VAL A 495 -31.00 -67.73 -33.29
CA VAL A 495 -30.99 -66.34 -32.87
C VAL A 495 -30.96 -66.23 -31.32
N TYR A 496 -30.05 -65.52 -30.83
CA TYR A 496 -29.90 -65.14 -29.42
C TYR A 496 -30.09 -63.62 -29.26
N TYR A 497 -30.71 -63.21 -28.18
CA TYR A 497 -31.00 -61.81 -27.90
C TYR A 497 -30.08 -61.29 -26.78
N TYR A 498 -29.60 -60.06 -26.90
CA TYR A 498 -28.78 -59.52 -25.88
C TYR A 498 -29.30 -58.16 -25.38
N VAL A 499 -29.02 -57.89 -24.12
CA VAL A 499 -29.12 -56.59 -23.50
C VAL A 499 -27.73 -56.29 -22.91
N CYS A 500 -27.11 -55.21 -23.36
CA CYS A 500 -25.79 -54.78 -22.91
C CYS A 500 -25.88 -53.36 -22.38
N ILE A 501 -25.53 -53.14 -21.12
CA ILE A 501 -25.31 -51.83 -20.56
C ILE A 501 -23.83 -51.52 -20.79
N VAL A 502 -23.54 -50.48 -21.54
CA VAL A 502 -22.17 -50.00 -21.81
C VAL A 502 -21.94 -48.77 -20.96
N ASN A 503 -20.93 -48.80 -20.10
CA ASN A 503 -20.54 -47.69 -19.25
C ASN A 503 -19.48 -46.85 -19.98
N ASP A 504 -19.97 -45.84 -20.71
CA ASP A 504 -19.13 -44.90 -21.49
C ASP A 504 -18.39 -43.94 -20.56
N ILE A 505 -17.08 -43.72 -20.82
CA ILE A 505 -16.26 -42.71 -20.13
C ILE A 505 -16.52 -41.36 -20.81
N ARG A 506 -17.15 -40.46 -20.09
CA ARG A 506 -17.51 -39.12 -20.55
C ARG A 506 -16.90 -38.03 -19.63
N LEU A 507 -16.92 -36.80 -20.09
CA LEU A 507 -16.52 -35.63 -19.27
C LEU A 507 -17.29 -35.55 -17.94
N LYS A 508 -18.59 -35.84 -17.97
CA LYS A 508 -19.46 -35.88 -16.78
C LYS A 508 -19.34 -37.17 -15.95
N GLY A 509 -18.30 -37.95 -16.18
CA GLY A 509 -18.08 -39.24 -15.52
C GLY A 509 -18.60 -40.41 -16.33
N ILE A 510 -18.98 -41.50 -15.65
CA ILE A 510 -19.44 -42.74 -16.31
C ILE A 510 -20.93 -42.62 -16.63
N ILE A 511 -21.26 -42.68 -17.92
CA ILE A 511 -22.63 -42.56 -18.41
C ILE A 511 -23.06 -43.91 -19.00
N PRO A 512 -24.06 -44.62 -18.42
CA PRO A 512 -24.54 -45.88 -18.95
C PRO A 512 -25.37 -45.68 -20.23
N ARG A 513 -25.10 -46.50 -21.25
CA ARG A 513 -25.85 -46.57 -22.49
C ARG A 513 -26.32 -48.03 -22.73
N VAL A 514 -27.57 -48.21 -23.11
CA VAL A 514 -28.17 -49.54 -23.31
C VAL A 514 -28.18 -49.89 -24.79
N LEU A 515 -27.50 -51.00 -25.14
CA LEU A 515 -27.59 -51.64 -26.44
C LEU A 515 -28.48 -52.86 -26.32
N LYS A 516 -29.38 -53.03 -27.28
CA LYS A 516 -30.26 -54.23 -27.41
C LYS A 516 -30.17 -54.69 -28.81
N GLY A 517 -30.08 -56.01 -28.99
CA GLY A 517 -30.00 -56.58 -30.31
C GLY A 517 -30.11 -58.10 -30.29
N ASN A 518 -29.81 -58.68 -31.42
CA ASN A 518 -29.72 -60.09 -31.58
C ASN A 518 -28.42 -60.49 -32.26
N VAL A 519 -28.01 -61.74 -32.06
CA VAL A 519 -26.86 -62.33 -32.70
C VAL A 519 -27.23 -63.72 -33.18
N HIS A 520 -26.81 -64.02 -34.36
CA HIS A 520 -26.95 -65.37 -34.93
C HIS A 520 -25.73 -66.20 -34.57
N LEU A 521 -25.95 -67.35 -33.96
CA LEU A 521 -24.96 -68.41 -33.76
C LEU A 521 -25.07 -69.41 -34.84
N LEU A 522 -24.02 -69.68 -35.60
CA LEU A 522 -23.92 -70.63 -36.65
C LEU A 522 -22.67 -71.50 -36.41
N SER A 523 -22.85 -72.75 -36.00
CA SER A 523 -21.74 -73.66 -35.62
C SER A 523 -21.22 -74.54 -36.72
N LYS A 524 -21.74 -74.39 -37.94
CA LYS A 524 -21.36 -75.20 -39.14
C LYS A 524 -20.87 -74.31 -40.26
#